data_212e4a55012462f96fa2000171b5fc2b
#
_entry.id   212e4a55012462f96fa2000171b5fc2b
#
_cell.length_a   1.000
_cell.length_b   1.000
_cell.length_c   1.000
_cell.angle_alpha   90.00
_cell.angle_beta   90.00
_cell.angle_gamma   90.00
#
_symmetry.space_group_name_H-M   'P 1'
#
loop_
_entity.id
_entity.type
_entity.pdbx_description
1 polymer ?
#
loop_
_entity_poly.entity_id
_entity_poly.type
_entity_poly.pdbx_seq_one_letter_code
_entity_poly.pdbx_strand_id
1 'polypeptide(L)'
;MKILLSAFACEPNLGSEEGVGWNTVIQSAKHHESWVFTRTFCRSYIEAELERNPVPNLHFVYFDPFGWSEDWKGKQGLLQLHYYLWQIWAYFIARKLDREIGFDIVHHVTYVKHWSPSFLALLPHPFIWGPVGGAEAAPKPFWQDFSRRGKIYETLRALAQSVGERDPFVGLTARRSAVALATTEETAARLRFLKAKNVKIFSQVGLSQQEIEELEKFPTPPDRPIRFISVGRLLHWKGVHLGLRAFAEANLPQTEYWIVGDGPERQRLETLMTELGLANKVYFWGALPRTETLSKMGESHVLLHPSLHDSGGFVCTEMMGVGRPTICLDLGGPATQVTAETGIKVEATDPESAVKGLTEAIVCLGQDRELRSRLGRAGQKRIREIYDWELKGKFFAELCENVFQGKSG
;
A
#
# COMPACT_ATOMS: atom_id res chain seq x y z
N MET A 1 15.27 -11.01 -21.25
CA MET A 1 14.68 -9.83 -21.95
C MET A 1 15.29 -8.56 -21.39
N LYS A 2 15.20 -7.47 -22.13
CA LYS A 2 15.59 -6.11 -21.71
C LYS A 2 14.36 -5.33 -21.30
N ILE A 3 14.25 -5.01 -20.02
CA ILE A 3 13.05 -4.39 -19.45
C ILE A 3 13.35 -2.97 -19.00
N LEU A 4 12.52 -2.01 -19.40
CA LEU A 4 12.53 -0.66 -18.88
C LEU A 4 11.49 -0.54 -17.74
N LEU A 5 11.95 -0.21 -16.55
CA LEU A 5 11.13 0.01 -15.36
C LEU A 5 11.07 1.51 -15.01
N SER A 6 9.89 2.04 -14.82
CA SER A 6 9.67 3.40 -14.30
C SER A 6 9.33 3.31 -12.81
N ALA A 7 10.29 3.62 -11.96
CA ALA A 7 10.18 3.56 -10.51
C ALA A 7 10.51 4.93 -9.90
N PHE A 8 9.58 5.88 -10.01
CA PHE A 8 9.72 7.26 -9.50
C PHE A 8 10.10 7.30 -8.01
N ALA A 9 9.50 6.43 -7.20
CA ALA A 9 9.90 6.14 -5.82
C ALA A 9 10.61 4.78 -5.81
N CYS A 10 11.89 4.79 -5.43
CA CYS A 10 12.73 3.59 -5.39
C CYS A 10 13.86 3.83 -4.39
N GLU A 11 13.74 3.25 -3.21
CA GLU A 11 14.76 3.40 -2.18
C GLU A 11 14.88 2.11 -1.34
N PRO A 12 16.10 1.60 -1.12
CA PRO A 12 16.32 0.40 -0.32
C PRO A 12 15.98 0.64 1.15
N ASN A 13 15.65 -0.45 1.85
CA ASN A 13 15.41 -0.48 3.29
C ASN A 13 14.25 0.41 3.79
N LEU A 14 13.39 0.87 2.89
CA LEU A 14 12.15 1.57 3.24
C LEU A 14 10.92 0.70 3.00
N GLY A 15 9.87 1.00 3.76
CA GLY A 15 8.53 0.49 3.49
C GLY A 15 7.79 1.37 2.48
N SER A 16 6.49 1.10 2.30
CA SER A 16 5.59 1.89 1.44
C SER A 16 6.00 1.88 -0.04
N GLU A 17 5.79 2.97 -0.73
CA GLU A 17 5.98 3.10 -2.19
C GLU A 17 7.44 2.95 -2.61
N GLU A 18 8.37 3.47 -1.82
CA GLU A 18 9.80 3.41 -2.05
C GLU A 18 10.31 1.97 -2.02
N GLY A 19 9.87 1.20 -1.03
CA GLY A 19 10.19 -0.22 -0.90
C GLY A 19 9.55 -1.08 -1.99
N VAL A 20 8.34 -0.74 -2.45
CA VAL A 20 7.71 -1.40 -3.60
C VAL A 20 8.59 -1.24 -4.85
N GLY A 21 9.05 -0.02 -5.11
CA GLY A 21 9.94 0.28 -6.23
C GLY A 21 11.23 -0.54 -6.15
N TRP A 22 11.92 -0.47 -5.02
CA TRP A 22 13.16 -1.18 -4.79
C TRP A 22 13.02 -2.70 -4.97
N ASN A 23 12.09 -3.31 -4.26
CA ASN A 23 11.90 -4.76 -4.34
C ASN A 23 11.48 -5.22 -5.74
N THR A 24 10.61 -4.47 -6.43
CA THR A 24 10.21 -4.82 -7.80
C THR A 24 11.40 -4.80 -8.75
N VAL A 25 12.28 -3.79 -8.67
CA VAL A 25 13.44 -3.72 -9.58
C VAL A 25 14.49 -4.78 -9.26
N ILE A 26 14.72 -5.09 -7.99
CA ILE A 26 15.60 -6.20 -7.57
C ILE A 26 15.07 -7.53 -8.09
N GLN A 27 13.78 -7.79 -7.93
CA GLN A 27 13.18 -9.03 -8.43
C GLN A 27 13.20 -9.10 -9.96
N SER A 28 13.00 -7.99 -10.67
CA SER A 28 13.13 -7.95 -12.12
C SER A 28 14.56 -8.31 -12.58
N ALA A 29 15.58 -7.78 -11.93
CA ALA A 29 16.96 -8.01 -12.26
C ALA A 29 17.44 -9.46 -12.04
N LYS A 30 16.74 -10.25 -11.22
CA LYS A 30 17.00 -11.69 -11.07
C LYS A 30 16.67 -12.50 -12.32
N HIS A 31 15.74 -12.02 -13.13
CA HIS A 31 15.21 -12.75 -14.29
C HIS A 31 15.53 -12.07 -15.62
N HIS A 32 15.77 -10.76 -15.61
CA HIS A 32 15.88 -9.94 -16.81
C HIS A 32 16.99 -8.90 -16.69
N GLU A 33 17.50 -8.40 -17.79
CA GLU A 33 18.33 -7.21 -17.82
C GLU A 33 17.42 -5.98 -17.68
N SER A 34 17.60 -5.20 -16.61
CA SER A 34 16.64 -4.19 -16.17
C SER A 34 17.24 -2.80 -16.14
N TRP A 35 16.62 -1.85 -16.87
CA TRP A 35 16.92 -0.42 -16.82
C TRP A 35 15.85 0.28 -15.99
N VAL A 36 16.27 1.04 -14.98
CA VAL A 36 15.39 1.65 -14.01
C VAL A 36 15.47 3.15 -14.06
N PHE A 37 14.36 3.78 -14.39
CA PHE A 37 14.20 5.22 -14.29
C PHE A 37 13.74 5.59 -12.87
N THR A 38 14.50 6.45 -12.22
CA THR A 38 14.17 6.96 -10.88
C THR A 38 14.69 8.39 -10.68
N ARG A 39 14.28 9.02 -9.60
CA ARG A 39 14.70 10.38 -9.26
C ARG A 39 16.16 10.44 -8.81
N THR A 40 16.81 11.54 -9.10
CA THR A 40 18.18 11.83 -8.63
C THR A 40 18.27 11.82 -7.09
N PHE A 41 17.20 12.23 -6.42
CA PHE A 41 17.07 12.16 -4.95
C PHE A 41 17.39 10.77 -4.36
N CYS A 42 16.99 9.69 -5.06
CA CYS A 42 17.20 8.32 -4.59
C CYS A 42 18.62 7.81 -4.82
N ARG A 43 19.43 8.53 -5.58
CA ARG A 43 20.72 8.04 -6.10
C ARG A 43 21.69 7.61 -5.02
N SER A 44 21.94 8.44 -4.03
CA SER A 44 22.92 8.15 -2.96
C SER A 44 22.56 6.90 -2.15
N TYR A 45 21.27 6.68 -1.89
CA TYR A 45 20.78 5.51 -1.15
C TYR A 45 20.92 4.23 -1.96
N ILE A 46 20.58 4.31 -3.26
CA ILE A 46 20.67 3.19 -4.20
C ILE A 46 22.14 2.79 -4.43
N GLU A 47 23.01 3.74 -4.73
CA GLU A 47 24.41 3.48 -5.00
C GLU A 47 25.12 2.89 -3.76
N ALA A 48 24.86 3.43 -2.57
CA ALA A 48 25.40 2.88 -1.31
C ALA A 48 24.94 1.44 -1.02
N GLU A 49 23.72 1.08 -1.44
CA GLU A 49 23.25 -0.30 -1.29
C GLU A 49 23.87 -1.23 -2.33
N LEU A 50 23.98 -0.79 -3.58
CA LEU A 50 24.59 -1.58 -4.65
C LEU A 50 26.11 -1.76 -4.49
N GLU A 51 26.79 -0.85 -3.82
CA GLU A 51 28.20 -1.04 -3.42
C GLU A 51 28.37 -2.19 -2.40
N ARG A 52 27.42 -2.33 -1.47
CA ARG A 52 27.42 -3.42 -0.49
C ARG A 52 26.91 -4.73 -1.06
N ASN A 53 25.88 -4.66 -1.86
CA ASN A 53 25.15 -5.80 -2.43
C ASN A 53 25.01 -5.60 -3.95
N PRO A 54 26.05 -5.89 -4.75
CA PRO A 54 26.01 -5.71 -6.20
C PRO A 54 24.94 -6.58 -6.84
N VAL A 55 24.12 -5.99 -7.72
CA VAL A 55 23.11 -6.69 -8.49
C VAL A 55 23.47 -6.63 -9.97
N PRO A 56 23.93 -7.74 -10.57
CA PRO A 56 24.16 -7.81 -12.01
C PRO A 56 22.85 -7.58 -12.77
N ASN A 57 22.93 -7.14 -13.99
CA ASN A 57 21.77 -6.90 -14.87
C ASN A 57 20.83 -5.75 -14.41
N LEU A 58 21.27 -4.86 -13.53
CA LEU A 58 20.49 -3.73 -13.04
C LEU A 58 21.20 -2.40 -13.37
N HIS A 59 20.55 -1.56 -14.16
CA HIS A 59 21.10 -0.30 -14.65
C HIS A 59 20.16 0.85 -14.25
N PHE A 60 20.65 1.80 -13.44
CA PHE A 60 19.86 2.96 -13.04
C PHE A 60 20.13 4.16 -13.94
N VAL A 61 19.05 4.86 -14.28
CA VAL A 61 19.06 6.15 -14.98
C VAL A 61 18.38 7.17 -14.07
N TYR A 62 19.18 8.07 -13.52
CA TYR A 62 18.72 9.10 -12.59
C TYR A 62 18.47 10.41 -13.34
N PHE A 63 17.30 10.98 -13.16
CA PHE A 63 16.98 12.30 -13.69
C PHE A 63 15.84 12.97 -12.95
N ASP A 64 15.85 14.29 -12.99
CA ASP A 64 14.73 15.14 -12.57
C ASP A 64 14.57 16.29 -13.56
N PRO A 65 13.33 16.69 -13.93
CA PRO A 65 13.10 17.84 -14.77
C PRO A 65 13.62 19.11 -14.09
N PHE A 66 14.29 19.98 -14.84
CA PHE A 66 14.80 21.27 -14.36
C PHE A 66 15.76 21.19 -13.17
N GLY A 67 16.33 20.02 -12.85
CA GLY A 67 17.19 19.83 -11.68
C GLY A 67 16.44 19.87 -10.34
N TRP A 68 15.15 19.61 -10.35
CA TRP A 68 14.30 19.57 -9.16
C TRP A 68 14.50 18.28 -8.37
N SER A 69 15.63 18.13 -7.71
CA SER A 69 16.01 16.92 -6.95
C SER A 69 15.54 16.91 -5.49
N GLU A 70 14.53 17.73 -5.14
CA GLU A 70 14.03 17.83 -3.77
C GLU A 70 13.11 16.66 -3.36
N ASP A 71 13.08 16.35 -2.07
CA ASP A 71 12.21 15.33 -1.47
C ASP A 71 10.71 15.69 -1.54
N TRP A 72 10.36 16.98 -1.65
CA TRP A 72 8.98 17.50 -1.65
C TRP A 72 8.14 17.12 -0.42
N LYS A 73 8.75 16.70 0.69
CA LYS A 73 8.04 16.39 1.93
C LYS A 73 7.13 17.54 2.35
N GLY A 74 5.84 17.25 2.50
CA GLY A 74 4.85 18.24 2.88
C GLY A 74 4.32 19.16 1.75
N LYS A 75 4.88 19.12 0.53
CA LYS A 75 4.47 19.97 -0.60
C LYS A 75 3.77 19.12 -1.70
N GLN A 76 2.70 18.44 -1.36
CA GLN A 76 2.03 17.45 -2.25
C GLN A 76 1.64 17.98 -3.64
N GLY A 77 1.19 19.24 -3.74
CA GLY A 77 0.82 19.85 -5.04
C GLY A 77 2.01 19.97 -6.00
N LEU A 78 3.16 20.40 -5.47
CA LEU A 78 4.41 20.50 -6.24
C LEU A 78 4.93 19.11 -6.63
N LEU A 79 4.80 18.13 -5.76
CA LEU A 79 5.15 16.75 -6.05
C LEU A 79 4.32 16.19 -7.22
N GLN A 80 3.01 16.49 -7.30
CA GLN A 80 2.17 16.03 -8.41
C GLN A 80 2.57 16.70 -9.73
N LEU A 81 2.86 18.00 -9.72
CA LEU A 81 3.35 18.71 -10.91
C LEU A 81 4.72 18.17 -11.35
N HIS A 82 5.65 17.99 -10.41
CA HIS A 82 6.96 17.40 -10.67
C HIS A 82 6.81 16.01 -11.29
N TYR A 83 5.99 15.15 -10.68
CA TYR A 83 5.73 13.80 -11.19
C TYR A 83 5.18 13.81 -12.63
N TYR A 84 4.21 14.67 -12.93
CA TYR A 84 3.65 14.78 -14.28
C TYR A 84 4.72 15.19 -15.31
N LEU A 85 5.52 16.21 -15.01
CA LEU A 85 6.63 16.65 -15.85
C LEU A 85 7.71 15.57 -15.97
N TRP A 86 8.01 14.88 -14.87
CA TRP A 86 8.96 13.77 -14.85
C TRP A 86 8.54 12.65 -15.82
N GLN A 87 7.26 12.31 -15.89
CA GLN A 87 6.74 11.33 -16.86
C GLN A 87 6.96 11.75 -18.32
N ILE A 88 6.85 13.05 -18.61
CA ILE A 88 7.14 13.57 -19.97
C ILE A 88 8.63 13.43 -20.28
N TRP A 89 9.51 13.80 -19.35
CA TRP A 89 10.97 13.62 -19.51
C TRP A 89 11.34 12.14 -19.64
N ALA A 90 10.73 11.27 -18.85
CA ALA A 90 10.92 9.83 -18.93
C ALA A 90 10.70 9.30 -20.35
N TYR A 91 9.67 9.76 -21.05
CA TYR A 91 9.41 9.37 -22.42
C TYR A 91 10.54 9.76 -23.39
N PHE A 92 11.02 10.99 -23.34
CA PHE A 92 12.08 11.44 -24.24
C PHE A 92 13.41 10.73 -23.97
N ILE A 93 13.76 10.51 -22.70
CA ILE A 93 14.95 9.75 -22.31
C ILE A 93 14.81 8.29 -22.76
N ALA A 94 13.67 7.66 -22.51
CA ALA A 94 13.40 6.29 -22.90
C ALA A 94 13.49 6.11 -24.42
N ARG A 95 12.90 7.02 -25.21
CA ARG A 95 12.95 6.98 -26.67
C ARG A 95 14.38 7.10 -27.22
N LYS A 96 15.26 7.82 -26.52
CA LYS A 96 16.68 7.90 -26.91
C LYS A 96 17.40 6.59 -26.59
N LEU A 97 17.27 6.11 -25.36
CA LEU A 97 17.91 4.87 -24.89
C LEU A 97 17.42 3.63 -25.66
N ASP A 98 16.15 3.60 -26.02
CA ASP A 98 15.57 2.51 -26.78
C ASP A 98 16.24 2.25 -28.12
N ARG A 99 16.72 3.31 -28.79
CA ARG A 99 17.46 3.20 -30.07
C ARG A 99 18.83 2.51 -29.91
N GLU A 100 19.40 2.59 -28.71
CA GLU A 100 20.73 2.04 -28.38
C GLU A 100 20.60 0.65 -27.78
N ILE A 101 19.60 0.44 -26.92
CA ILE A 101 19.42 -0.75 -26.11
C ILE A 101 18.45 -1.75 -26.75
N GLY A 102 17.32 -1.25 -27.29
CA GLY A 102 16.21 -2.05 -27.82
C GLY A 102 15.48 -2.77 -26.68
N PHE A 103 14.53 -2.10 -26.02
CA PHE A 103 13.74 -2.69 -24.94
C PHE A 103 12.71 -3.68 -25.47
N ASP A 104 12.47 -4.75 -24.73
CA ASP A 104 11.44 -5.74 -25.05
C ASP A 104 10.09 -5.37 -24.41
N ILE A 105 10.14 -4.83 -23.16
CA ILE A 105 8.97 -4.50 -22.35
C ILE A 105 9.23 -3.20 -21.59
N VAL A 106 8.14 -2.47 -21.36
CA VAL A 106 8.11 -1.27 -20.52
C VAL A 106 7.14 -1.49 -19.37
N HIS A 107 7.57 -1.25 -18.14
CA HIS A 107 6.76 -1.43 -16.94
C HIS A 107 6.79 -0.19 -16.04
N HIS A 108 5.63 0.38 -15.75
CA HIS A 108 5.49 1.51 -14.82
C HIS A 108 5.10 1.00 -13.43
N VAL A 109 6.00 1.12 -12.45
CA VAL A 109 5.99 0.40 -11.17
C VAL A 109 5.46 1.23 -10.00
N THR A 110 5.94 2.48 -9.81
CA THR A 110 5.61 3.28 -8.61
C THR A 110 4.98 4.63 -8.92
N TYR A 111 4.28 5.19 -7.94
CA TYR A 111 3.46 6.41 -8.06
C TYR A 111 2.32 6.26 -9.07
N VAL A 112 1.93 5.03 -9.35
CA VAL A 112 0.97 4.68 -10.39
C VAL A 112 -0.45 4.90 -9.90
N LYS A 113 -1.11 5.92 -10.42
CA LYS A 113 -2.49 6.28 -10.08
C LYS A 113 -3.38 6.16 -11.30
N HIS A 114 -4.60 5.66 -11.11
CA HIS A 114 -5.57 5.49 -12.20
C HIS A 114 -5.91 6.80 -12.93
N TRP A 115 -5.64 7.96 -12.32
CA TRP A 115 -5.92 9.30 -12.85
C TRP A 115 -4.65 10.09 -13.23
N SER A 116 -3.50 9.42 -13.35
CA SER A 116 -2.24 10.02 -13.79
C SER A 116 -1.66 9.23 -14.96
N PRO A 117 -1.22 9.87 -16.07
CA PRO A 117 -0.73 9.16 -17.23
C PRO A 117 0.66 8.58 -17.03
N SER A 118 1.00 7.58 -17.83
CA SER A 118 2.37 7.19 -18.12
C SER A 118 2.68 7.45 -19.58
N PHE A 119 3.55 8.42 -19.86
CA PHE A 119 3.95 8.69 -21.24
C PHE A 119 4.84 7.59 -21.83
N LEU A 120 5.39 6.70 -21.01
CA LEU A 120 6.10 5.51 -21.48
C LEU A 120 5.20 4.54 -22.26
N ALA A 121 3.89 4.60 -22.05
CA ALA A 121 2.92 3.87 -22.86
C ALA A 121 2.92 4.29 -24.34
N LEU A 122 3.58 5.39 -24.71
CA LEU A 122 3.74 5.84 -26.10
C LEU A 122 4.87 5.12 -26.85
N LEU A 123 5.75 4.42 -26.14
CA LEU A 123 6.80 3.62 -26.77
C LEU A 123 6.20 2.46 -27.58
N PRO A 124 6.87 1.97 -28.62
CA PRO A 124 6.35 0.91 -29.49
C PRO A 124 6.50 -0.50 -28.89
N HIS A 125 6.52 -0.62 -27.58
CA HIS A 125 6.73 -1.86 -26.84
C HIS A 125 5.49 -2.26 -26.03
N PRO A 126 5.32 -3.54 -25.72
CA PRO A 126 4.31 -3.98 -24.74
C PRO A 126 4.48 -3.24 -23.40
N PHE A 127 3.39 -2.70 -22.89
CA PHE A 127 3.40 -1.85 -21.71
C PHE A 127 2.61 -2.48 -20.56
N ILE A 128 3.26 -2.66 -19.41
CA ILE A 128 2.65 -3.10 -18.16
C ILE A 128 2.40 -1.87 -17.29
N TRP A 129 1.17 -1.69 -16.84
CA TRP A 129 0.77 -0.56 -16.02
C TRP A 129 0.45 -0.99 -14.60
N GLY A 130 1.26 -0.63 -13.64
CA GLY A 130 0.96 -0.89 -12.24
C GLY A 130 2.00 -1.72 -11.47
N PRO A 131 1.72 -1.93 -10.19
CA PRO A 131 0.38 -1.88 -9.53
C PRO A 131 -0.21 -0.47 -9.46
N VAL A 132 -1.41 -0.31 -10.00
CA VAL A 132 -2.16 0.95 -10.03
C VAL A 132 -3.05 1.04 -8.80
N GLY A 133 -3.00 2.17 -8.11
CA GLY A 133 -3.86 2.45 -6.96
C GLY A 133 -4.59 3.78 -7.08
N GLY A 134 -5.18 4.21 -5.97
CA GLY A 134 -5.70 5.56 -5.78
C GLY A 134 -7.18 5.74 -6.07
N ALA A 135 -7.93 4.68 -6.45
CA ALA A 135 -9.37 4.76 -6.64
C ALA A 135 -10.16 4.59 -5.33
N GLU A 136 -9.50 4.08 -4.31
CA GLU A 136 -10.11 3.91 -2.99
C GLU A 136 -10.55 5.26 -2.43
N ALA A 137 -11.77 5.34 -1.94
CA ALA A 137 -12.36 6.56 -1.36
C ALA A 137 -13.17 6.22 -0.12
N ALA A 138 -13.12 7.09 0.88
CA ALA A 138 -14.01 6.97 2.03
C ALA A 138 -15.47 7.07 1.58
N PRO A 139 -16.33 6.09 1.91
CA PRO A 139 -17.73 6.13 1.52
C PRO A 139 -18.42 7.40 2.05
N LYS A 140 -19.30 7.98 1.24
CA LYS A 140 -19.98 9.27 1.55
C LYS A 140 -20.66 9.31 2.92
N PRO A 141 -21.34 8.25 3.41
CA PRO A 141 -21.96 8.27 4.73
C PRO A 141 -20.97 8.55 5.87
N PHE A 142 -19.71 8.15 5.74
CA PHE A 142 -18.68 8.38 6.77
C PHE A 142 -18.19 9.83 6.83
N TRP A 143 -18.49 10.64 5.82
CA TRP A 143 -18.04 12.04 5.81
C TRP A 143 -18.72 12.87 6.90
N GLN A 144 -19.85 12.42 7.46
CA GLN A 144 -20.48 13.11 8.60
C GLN A 144 -19.52 13.24 9.80
N ASP A 145 -18.68 12.21 10.03
CA ASP A 145 -17.72 12.14 11.13
C ASP A 145 -16.41 12.89 10.86
N PHE A 146 -16.20 13.36 9.65
CA PHE A 146 -14.99 14.09 9.30
C PHE A 146 -15.04 15.54 9.75
N SER A 147 -13.89 16.05 10.20
CA SER A 147 -13.70 17.47 10.42
C SER A 147 -13.96 18.27 9.12
N ARG A 148 -14.23 19.55 9.23
CA ARG A 148 -14.34 20.44 8.05
C ARG A 148 -13.13 20.32 7.13
N ARG A 149 -11.94 20.23 7.70
CA ARG A 149 -10.68 20.04 6.96
C ARG A 149 -10.65 18.71 6.22
N GLY A 150 -11.11 17.63 6.85
CA GLY A 150 -11.23 16.31 6.21
C GLY A 150 -12.22 16.33 5.04
N LYS A 151 -13.39 16.95 5.20
CA LYS A 151 -14.38 17.08 4.11
C LYS A 151 -13.84 17.87 2.91
N ILE A 152 -13.12 18.95 3.17
CA ILE A 152 -12.47 19.75 2.11
C ILE A 152 -11.41 18.89 1.39
N TYR A 153 -10.59 18.17 2.14
CA TYR A 153 -9.57 17.29 1.57
C TYR A 153 -10.18 16.24 0.63
N GLU A 154 -11.20 15.51 1.09
CA GLU A 154 -11.86 14.48 0.27
C GLU A 154 -12.55 15.09 -0.97
N THR A 155 -13.14 16.27 -0.84
CA THR A 155 -13.75 16.98 -1.98
C THR A 155 -12.70 17.36 -3.01
N LEU A 156 -11.59 17.95 -2.59
CA LEU A 156 -10.49 18.34 -3.49
C LEU A 156 -9.84 17.11 -4.14
N ARG A 157 -9.67 16.02 -3.37
CA ARG A 157 -9.16 14.75 -3.87
C ARG A 157 -10.08 14.17 -4.95
N ALA A 158 -11.37 14.11 -4.69
CA ALA A 158 -12.36 13.62 -5.65
C ALA A 158 -12.39 14.48 -6.93
N LEU A 159 -12.28 15.82 -6.80
CA LEU A 159 -12.17 16.73 -7.93
C LEU A 159 -10.91 16.47 -8.75
N ALA A 160 -9.75 16.35 -8.10
CA ALA A 160 -8.48 16.07 -8.76
C ALA A 160 -8.52 14.74 -9.53
N GLN A 161 -9.09 13.69 -8.95
CA GLN A 161 -9.30 12.41 -9.62
C GLN A 161 -10.22 12.57 -10.84
N SER A 162 -11.35 13.26 -10.69
CA SER A 162 -12.29 13.50 -11.78
C SER A 162 -11.70 14.29 -12.94
N VAL A 163 -10.83 15.26 -12.65
CA VAL A 163 -10.09 16.02 -13.67
C VAL A 163 -9.06 15.15 -14.34
N GLY A 164 -8.25 14.42 -13.54
CA GLY A 164 -7.20 13.55 -14.07
C GLY A 164 -7.73 12.42 -14.95
N GLU A 165 -8.87 11.81 -14.61
CA GLU A 165 -9.51 10.79 -15.45
C GLU A 165 -9.96 11.31 -16.83
N ARG A 166 -10.17 12.63 -16.94
CA ARG A 166 -10.51 13.28 -18.22
C ARG A 166 -9.30 13.63 -19.05
N ASP A 167 -8.10 13.49 -18.50
CA ASP A 167 -6.86 13.65 -19.26
C ASP A 167 -6.81 12.59 -20.38
N PRO A 168 -6.74 12.99 -21.66
CA PRO A 168 -6.70 12.05 -22.78
C PRO A 168 -5.50 11.09 -22.73
N PHE A 169 -4.40 11.48 -22.10
CA PHE A 169 -3.22 10.63 -21.92
C PHE A 169 -3.43 9.54 -20.88
N VAL A 170 -4.28 9.74 -19.88
CA VAL A 170 -4.69 8.68 -18.92
C VAL A 170 -5.49 7.60 -19.67
N GLY A 171 -6.49 8.01 -20.46
CA GLY A 171 -7.24 7.08 -21.28
C GLY A 171 -6.37 6.38 -22.35
N LEU A 172 -5.36 7.04 -22.87
CA LEU A 172 -4.38 6.46 -23.80
C LEU A 172 -3.50 5.43 -23.09
N THR A 173 -2.98 5.76 -21.90
CA THR A 173 -2.21 4.83 -21.05
C THR A 173 -2.98 3.55 -20.81
N ALA A 174 -4.25 3.67 -20.36
CA ALA A 174 -5.12 2.51 -20.10
C ALA A 174 -5.33 1.63 -21.34
N ARG A 175 -5.67 2.25 -22.48
CA ARG A 175 -5.92 1.51 -23.75
C ARG A 175 -4.67 0.84 -24.35
N ARG A 176 -3.49 1.40 -24.09
CA ARG A 176 -2.21 0.87 -24.58
C ARG A 176 -1.55 -0.11 -23.63
N SER A 177 -2.02 -0.23 -22.40
CA SER A 177 -1.52 -1.25 -21.50
C SER A 177 -1.87 -2.65 -22.03
N ALA A 178 -0.86 -3.50 -22.18
CA ALA A 178 -1.04 -4.93 -22.45
C ALA A 178 -1.65 -5.61 -21.24
N VAL A 179 -1.21 -5.22 -20.04
CA VAL A 179 -1.79 -5.61 -18.75
C VAL A 179 -1.79 -4.39 -17.83
N ALA A 180 -2.89 -4.19 -17.11
CA ALA A 180 -2.99 -3.23 -16.02
C ALA A 180 -3.20 -3.99 -14.69
N LEU A 181 -2.29 -3.80 -13.74
CA LEU A 181 -2.34 -4.42 -12.42
C LEU A 181 -3.01 -3.45 -11.45
N ALA A 182 -4.17 -3.80 -10.92
CA ALA A 182 -4.90 -2.98 -9.95
C ALA A 182 -4.63 -3.46 -8.53
N THR A 183 -4.41 -2.54 -7.60
CA THR A 183 -4.21 -2.90 -6.18
C THR A 183 -5.49 -3.37 -5.50
N THR A 184 -6.65 -2.91 -5.98
CA THR A 184 -7.97 -3.17 -5.38
C THR A 184 -9.05 -3.32 -6.46
N GLU A 185 -10.22 -3.84 -6.09
CA GLU A 185 -11.36 -3.94 -7.01
C GLU A 185 -11.90 -2.57 -7.41
N GLU A 186 -11.86 -1.58 -6.50
CA GLU A 186 -12.25 -0.20 -6.81
C GLU A 186 -11.35 0.37 -7.91
N THR A 187 -10.04 0.16 -7.80
CA THR A 187 -9.11 0.57 -8.84
C THR A 187 -9.30 -0.23 -10.13
N ALA A 188 -9.54 -1.54 -10.06
CA ALA A 188 -9.83 -2.34 -11.24
C ALA A 188 -11.07 -1.87 -11.99
N ALA A 189 -12.13 -1.51 -11.27
CA ALA A 189 -13.33 -0.93 -11.86
C ALA A 189 -13.05 0.37 -12.63
N ARG A 190 -12.20 1.25 -12.06
CA ARG A 190 -11.79 2.50 -12.74
C ARG A 190 -10.92 2.23 -13.96
N LEU A 191 -10.00 1.27 -13.91
CA LEU A 191 -9.18 0.89 -15.06
C LEU A 191 -10.02 0.33 -16.23
N ARG A 192 -11.04 -0.51 -15.90
CA ARG A 192 -12.01 -0.99 -16.90
C ARG A 192 -12.83 0.15 -17.50
N PHE A 193 -13.26 1.12 -16.68
CA PHE A 193 -13.93 2.33 -17.16
C PHE A 193 -13.06 3.14 -18.11
N LEU A 194 -11.75 3.25 -17.84
CA LEU A 194 -10.74 3.89 -18.71
C LEU A 194 -10.39 3.05 -19.95
N LYS A 195 -11.02 1.87 -20.11
CA LYS A 195 -10.86 0.94 -21.23
C LYS A 195 -9.50 0.23 -21.28
N ALA A 196 -8.91 -0.04 -20.12
CA ALA A 196 -7.84 -1.02 -20.04
C ALA A 196 -8.40 -2.43 -20.39
N LYS A 197 -7.69 -3.14 -21.28
CA LYS A 197 -8.23 -4.39 -21.86
C LYS A 197 -8.07 -5.60 -20.95
N ASN A 198 -6.95 -5.69 -20.27
CA ASN A 198 -6.59 -6.80 -19.40
C ASN A 198 -6.25 -6.25 -18.01
N VAL A 199 -7.19 -6.37 -17.08
CA VAL A 199 -7.05 -5.86 -15.71
C VAL A 199 -7.00 -7.03 -14.75
N LYS A 200 -5.91 -7.11 -13.96
CA LYS A 200 -5.69 -8.11 -12.92
C LYS A 200 -5.57 -7.45 -11.56
N ILE A 201 -6.09 -8.09 -10.52
CA ILE A 201 -5.84 -7.65 -9.14
C ILE A 201 -4.46 -8.13 -8.72
N PHE A 202 -3.65 -7.20 -8.24
CA PHE A 202 -2.30 -7.49 -7.76
C PHE A 202 -1.92 -6.50 -6.65
N SER A 203 -1.76 -7.01 -5.44
CA SER A 203 -1.32 -6.18 -4.31
C SER A 203 0.10 -5.68 -4.53
N GLN A 204 0.33 -4.38 -4.32
CA GLN A 204 1.67 -3.80 -4.34
C GLN A 204 2.53 -4.21 -3.14
N VAL A 205 1.90 -4.69 -2.06
CA VAL A 205 2.58 -5.05 -0.81
C VAL A 205 3.29 -6.39 -0.95
N GLY A 206 4.49 -6.47 -0.43
CA GLY A 206 5.27 -7.70 -0.29
C GLY A 206 6.24 -7.58 0.88
N LEU A 207 6.72 -8.72 1.34
CA LEU A 207 7.75 -8.85 2.38
C LEU A 207 8.90 -9.69 1.82
N SER A 208 10.13 -9.34 2.17
CA SER A 208 11.28 -10.19 1.88
C SER A 208 11.28 -11.44 2.77
N GLN A 209 11.97 -12.49 2.35
CA GLN A 209 12.12 -13.70 3.16
C GLN A 209 12.70 -13.39 4.54
N GLN A 210 13.68 -12.48 4.60
CA GLN A 210 14.28 -12.04 5.86
C GLN A 210 13.22 -11.35 6.75
N GLU A 211 12.41 -10.43 6.21
CA GLU A 211 11.33 -9.78 6.98
C GLU A 211 10.30 -10.79 7.46
N ILE A 212 9.93 -11.77 6.64
CA ILE A 212 8.99 -12.85 7.02
C ILE A 212 9.57 -13.64 8.19
N GLU A 213 10.83 -14.06 8.11
CA GLU A 213 11.51 -14.82 9.18
C GLU A 213 11.63 -14.00 10.47
N GLU A 214 11.90 -12.70 10.38
CA GLU A 214 11.95 -11.81 11.54
C GLU A 214 10.59 -11.64 12.21
N LEU A 215 9.52 -11.48 11.42
CA LEU A 215 8.15 -11.34 11.93
C LEU A 215 7.66 -12.63 12.60
N GLU A 216 8.02 -13.78 12.08
CA GLU A 216 7.62 -15.07 12.67
C GLU A 216 8.31 -15.39 14.00
N LYS A 217 9.43 -14.73 14.32
CA LYS A 217 10.14 -14.91 15.60
C LYS A 217 9.42 -14.29 16.81
N PHE A 218 8.43 -13.40 16.57
CA PHE A 218 7.71 -12.78 17.68
C PHE A 218 6.93 -13.83 18.51
N PRO A 219 7.17 -13.91 19.82
CA PRO A 219 6.51 -14.88 20.67
C PRO A 219 5.00 -14.56 20.79
N THR A 220 4.23 -15.57 21.14
CA THR A 220 2.83 -15.35 21.50
C THR A 220 2.76 -14.47 22.75
N PRO A 221 1.99 -13.36 22.72
CA PRO A 221 1.88 -12.49 23.89
C PRO A 221 1.19 -13.20 25.05
N PRO A 222 1.38 -12.72 26.30
CA PRO A 222 0.67 -13.22 27.48
C PRO A 222 -0.85 -13.16 27.28
N ASP A 223 -1.59 -14.13 27.84
CA ASP A 223 -3.04 -14.23 27.63
C ASP A 223 -3.84 -13.02 28.10
N ARG A 224 -3.31 -12.22 28.99
CA ARG A 224 -3.95 -11.00 29.54
C ARG A 224 -2.91 -9.92 29.83
N PRO A 225 -3.26 -8.63 29.66
CA PRO A 225 -4.48 -8.14 28.99
C PRO A 225 -4.47 -8.45 27.49
N ILE A 226 -5.65 -8.64 26.89
CA ILE A 226 -5.77 -8.74 25.44
C ILE A 226 -5.56 -7.36 24.83
N ARG A 227 -4.60 -7.25 23.94
CA ARG A 227 -4.21 -5.99 23.32
C ARG A 227 -4.65 -5.93 21.86
N PHE A 228 -5.51 -4.97 21.58
CA PHE A 228 -5.80 -4.53 20.21
C PHE A 228 -4.80 -3.43 19.82
N ILE A 229 -4.41 -3.37 18.57
CA ILE A 229 -3.48 -2.33 18.09
C ILE A 229 -3.97 -1.73 16.78
N SER A 230 -3.87 -0.40 16.66
CA SER A 230 -3.93 0.31 15.38
C SER A 230 -2.58 0.96 15.12
N VAL A 231 -2.09 0.81 13.89
CA VAL A 231 -0.79 1.35 13.47
C VAL A 231 -0.97 2.19 12.21
N GLY A 232 -0.44 3.40 12.24
CA GLY A 232 -0.40 4.27 11.07
C GLY A 232 -0.59 5.74 11.38
N ARG A 233 -0.45 6.57 10.37
CA ARG A 233 -0.62 8.01 10.49
C ARG A 233 -2.06 8.36 10.90
N LEU A 234 -2.25 9.19 11.92
CA LEU A 234 -3.57 9.56 12.45
C LEU A 234 -4.26 10.59 11.53
N LEU A 235 -4.88 10.06 10.48
CA LEU A 235 -5.61 10.82 9.47
C LEU A 235 -7.11 10.48 9.55
N HIS A 236 -7.97 11.41 9.13
CA HIS A 236 -9.43 11.24 9.25
C HIS A 236 -9.94 9.97 8.58
N TRP A 237 -9.34 9.54 7.46
CA TRP A 237 -9.75 8.32 6.76
C TRP A 237 -9.17 7.02 7.34
N LYS A 238 -8.26 7.08 8.32
CA LYS A 238 -7.75 5.88 8.99
C LYS A 238 -8.75 5.30 9.99
N GLY A 239 -9.86 5.98 10.24
CA GLY A 239 -11.01 5.44 10.96
C GLY A 239 -10.78 5.10 12.42
N VAL A 240 -9.68 5.56 13.05
CA VAL A 240 -9.36 5.24 14.46
C VAL A 240 -10.48 5.66 15.40
N HIS A 241 -11.25 6.70 15.08
CA HIS A 241 -12.45 7.10 15.83
C HIS A 241 -13.53 6.02 15.85
N LEU A 242 -13.71 5.26 14.75
CA LEU A 242 -14.62 4.11 14.70
C LEU A 242 -14.11 2.98 15.59
N GLY A 243 -12.80 2.73 15.56
CA GLY A 243 -12.15 1.76 16.44
C GLY A 243 -12.30 2.09 17.93
N LEU A 244 -12.17 3.37 18.32
CA LEU A 244 -12.37 3.82 19.71
C LEU A 244 -13.82 3.62 20.16
N ARG A 245 -14.80 3.97 19.32
CA ARG A 245 -16.22 3.76 19.60
C ARG A 245 -16.53 2.27 19.76
N ALA A 246 -16.09 1.46 18.81
CA ALA A 246 -16.30 0.01 18.86
C ALA A 246 -15.64 -0.64 20.09
N PHE A 247 -14.44 -0.20 20.46
CA PHE A 247 -13.74 -0.70 21.64
C PHE A 247 -14.47 -0.31 22.95
N ALA A 248 -15.04 0.90 23.01
CA ALA A 248 -15.87 1.32 24.15
C ALA A 248 -17.15 0.48 24.27
N GLU A 249 -17.85 0.26 23.15
CA GLU A 249 -19.08 -0.54 23.12
C GLU A 249 -18.83 -2.02 23.46
N ALA A 250 -17.70 -2.59 23.00
CA ALA A 250 -17.30 -3.95 23.33
C ALA A 250 -17.08 -4.16 24.84
N ASN A 251 -16.64 -3.14 25.54
CA ASN A 251 -16.46 -3.06 27.00
C ASN A 251 -15.90 -4.35 27.64
N LEU A 252 -14.93 -4.98 27.01
CA LEU A 252 -14.34 -6.23 27.51
C LEU A 252 -13.45 -5.97 28.73
N PRO A 253 -13.47 -6.84 29.73
CA PRO A 253 -12.56 -6.76 30.87
C PRO A 253 -11.15 -7.19 30.46
N GLN A 254 -10.14 -6.64 31.13
CA GLN A 254 -8.73 -6.97 30.90
C GLN A 254 -8.32 -6.87 29.43
N THR A 255 -8.74 -5.79 28.78
CA THR A 255 -8.35 -5.44 27.42
C THR A 255 -7.72 -4.07 27.35
N GLU A 256 -6.80 -3.89 26.43
CA GLU A 256 -6.13 -2.63 26.10
C GLU A 256 -6.27 -2.34 24.59
N TYR A 257 -6.29 -1.06 24.22
CA TYR A 257 -6.21 -0.64 22.84
C TYR A 257 -5.02 0.30 22.65
N TRP A 258 -4.07 -0.12 21.85
CA TRP A 258 -2.84 0.62 21.56
C TRP A 258 -2.95 1.32 20.21
N ILE A 259 -2.57 2.58 20.18
CA ILE A 259 -2.59 3.42 18.97
C ILE A 259 -1.16 3.90 18.72
N VAL A 260 -0.53 3.34 17.69
CA VAL A 260 0.84 3.66 17.27
C VAL A 260 0.78 4.55 16.03
N GLY A 261 1.33 5.74 16.15
CA GLY A 261 1.36 6.74 15.10
C GLY A 261 1.00 8.14 15.61
N ASP A 262 1.16 9.10 14.70
CA ASP A 262 0.84 10.50 14.96
C ASP A 262 0.17 11.12 13.73
N GLY A 263 -0.45 12.29 13.92
CA GLY A 263 -1.10 12.99 12.82
C GLY A 263 -2.11 14.04 13.28
N PRO A 264 -2.73 14.73 12.32
CA PRO A 264 -3.62 15.86 12.61
C PRO A 264 -4.90 15.49 13.40
N GLU A 265 -5.28 14.22 13.45
CA GLU A 265 -6.45 13.76 14.21
C GLU A 265 -6.13 13.40 15.68
N ARG A 266 -4.85 13.41 16.10
CA ARG A 266 -4.44 12.95 17.43
C ARG A 266 -5.23 13.59 18.56
N GLN A 267 -5.27 14.92 18.60
CA GLN A 267 -5.96 15.65 19.68
C GLN A 267 -7.45 15.31 19.73
N ARG A 268 -8.11 15.19 18.56
CA ARG A 268 -9.51 14.83 18.46
C ARG A 268 -9.77 13.41 18.98
N LEU A 269 -8.86 12.48 18.67
CA LEU A 269 -8.95 11.08 19.11
C LEU A 269 -8.72 10.95 20.64
N GLU A 270 -7.80 11.71 21.22
CA GLU A 270 -7.55 11.76 22.67
C GLU A 270 -8.76 12.35 23.41
N THR A 271 -9.41 13.38 22.85
CA THR A 271 -10.67 13.93 23.37
C THR A 271 -11.76 12.87 23.35
N LEU A 272 -11.97 12.21 22.20
CA LEU A 272 -12.95 11.14 22.06
C LEU A 272 -12.70 9.97 23.04
N MET A 273 -11.45 9.57 23.22
CA MET A 273 -11.06 8.56 24.22
C MET A 273 -11.53 8.94 25.61
N THR A 274 -11.36 10.22 25.99
CA THR A 274 -11.79 10.73 27.31
C THR A 274 -13.31 10.75 27.44
N GLU A 275 -14.01 11.22 26.41
CA GLU A 275 -15.48 11.24 26.35
C GLU A 275 -16.09 9.84 26.47
N LEU A 276 -15.44 8.83 25.90
CA LEU A 276 -15.83 7.42 25.97
C LEU A 276 -15.39 6.72 27.27
N GLY A 277 -14.72 7.40 28.20
CA GLY A 277 -14.27 6.83 29.47
C GLY A 277 -13.16 5.79 29.33
N LEU A 278 -12.33 5.87 28.28
CA LEU A 278 -11.31 4.87 27.95
C LEU A 278 -9.90 5.20 28.45
N ALA A 279 -9.70 6.26 29.24
CA ALA A 279 -8.39 6.77 29.64
C ALA A 279 -7.45 5.72 30.29
N ASN A 280 -8.00 4.69 30.93
CA ASN A 280 -7.23 3.62 31.59
C ASN A 280 -7.07 2.36 30.73
N LYS A 281 -7.58 2.36 29.49
CA LYS A 281 -7.57 1.19 28.58
C LYS A 281 -6.96 1.50 27.21
N VAL A 282 -6.82 2.77 26.85
CA VAL A 282 -6.30 3.20 25.54
C VAL A 282 -4.98 3.95 25.70
N TYR A 283 -3.98 3.58 24.91
CA TYR A 283 -2.64 4.13 25.00
C TYR A 283 -2.20 4.65 23.62
N PHE A 284 -1.88 5.96 23.56
CA PHE A 284 -1.30 6.60 22.39
C PHE A 284 0.22 6.61 22.49
N TRP A 285 0.90 5.78 21.68
CA TRP A 285 2.36 5.63 21.69
C TRP A 285 3.11 6.70 20.88
N GLY A 286 2.39 7.50 20.07
CA GLY A 286 3.02 8.42 19.13
C GLY A 286 3.63 7.70 17.92
N ALA A 287 4.39 8.47 17.12
CA ALA A 287 5.15 7.91 16.01
C ALA A 287 6.39 7.18 16.54
N LEU A 288 6.50 5.90 16.26
CA LEU A 288 7.63 5.06 16.65
C LEU A 288 8.46 4.67 15.42
N PRO A 289 9.78 4.42 15.59
CA PRO A 289 10.60 3.78 14.58
C PRO A 289 10.00 2.42 14.17
N ARG A 290 10.32 1.94 12.93
CA ARG A 290 9.78 0.67 12.40
C ARG A 290 10.01 -0.51 13.35
N THR A 291 11.22 -0.65 13.89
CA THR A 291 11.60 -1.73 14.82
C THR A 291 10.74 -1.76 16.08
N GLU A 292 10.51 -0.58 16.69
CA GLU A 292 9.66 -0.45 17.87
C GLU A 292 8.19 -0.68 17.53
N THR A 293 7.74 -0.22 16.37
CA THR A 293 6.37 -0.47 15.86
C THR A 293 6.13 -1.97 15.72
N LEU A 294 7.05 -2.70 15.10
CA LEU A 294 6.96 -4.16 14.94
C LEU A 294 7.00 -4.87 16.31
N SER A 295 7.80 -4.38 17.27
CA SER A 295 7.78 -4.89 18.65
C SER A 295 6.40 -4.74 19.29
N LYS A 296 5.77 -3.56 19.16
CA LYS A 296 4.40 -3.34 19.67
C LYS A 296 3.36 -4.23 18.99
N MET A 297 3.52 -4.48 17.70
CA MET A 297 2.68 -5.44 16.98
C MET A 297 2.88 -6.87 17.52
N GLY A 298 4.12 -7.28 17.78
CA GLY A 298 4.47 -8.56 18.38
C GLY A 298 3.88 -8.76 19.79
N GLU A 299 3.82 -7.69 20.61
CA GLU A 299 3.21 -7.67 21.94
C GLU A 299 1.68 -7.65 21.91
N SER A 300 1.07 -7.42 20.74
CA SER A 300 -0.38 -7.30 20.57
C SER A 300 -1.03 -8.62 20.13
N HIS A 301 -2.34 -8.72 20.25
CA HIS A 301 -3.11 -9.92 19.93
C HIS A 301 -3.91 -9.79 18.63
N VAL A 302 -4.36 -8.59 18.29
CA VAL A 302 -5.26 -8.32 17.16
C VAL A 302 -4.92 -6.94 16.58
N LEU A 303 -4.78 -6.86 15.26
CA LEU A 303 -4.78 -5.57 14.56
C LEU A 303 -6.23 -5.10 14.37
N LEU A 304 -6.51 -3.88 14.78
CA LEU A 304 -7.75 -3.17 14.50
C LEU A 304 -7.45 -2.08 13.47
N HIS A 305 -7.81 -2.31 12.21
CA HIS A 305 -7.48 -1.43 11.08
C HIS A 305 -8.76 -0.92 10.37
N PRO A 306 -9.49 0.03 10.98
CA PRO A 306 -10.78 0.50 10.48
C PRO A 306 -10.62 1.57 9.39
N SER A 307 -9.63 1.44 8.52
CA SER A 307 -9.31 2.42 7.48
C SER A 307 -10.40 2.47 6.40
N LEU A 308 -10.88 3.68 6.10
CA LEU A 308 -11.94 3.95 5.12
C LEU A 308 -11.43 4.00 3.68
N HIS A 309 -10.16 4.25 3.48
CA HIS A 309 -9.49 4.03 2.20
C HIS A 309 -7.99 3.80 2.41
N ASP A 310 -7.48 2.78 1.76
CA ASP A 310 -6.06 2.41 1.77
C ASP A 310 -5.78 1.52 0.56
N SER A 311 -4.84 1.87 -0.29
CA SER A 311 -4.49 1.03 -1.45
C SER A 311 -3.56 -0.12 -1.08
N GLY A 312 -2.66 0.09 -0.12
CA GLY A 312 -1.61 -0.86 0.24
C GLY A 312 -1.95 -1.71 1.46
N GLY A 313 -2.23 -1.07 2.61
CA GLY A 313 -2.50 -1.80 3.85
C GLY A 313 -1.31 -2.61 4.38
N PHE A 314 -0.07 -2.09 4.28
CA PHE A 314 1.16 -2.79 4.70
C PHE A 314 1.07 -3.37 6.12
N VAL A 315 0.48 -2.64 7.04
CA VAL A 315 0.31 -3.06 8.43
C VAL A 315 -0.48 -4.37 8.56
N CYS A 316 -1.41 -4.63 7.64
CA CYS A 316 -2.18 -5.89 7.64
C CYS A 316 -1.28 -7.08 7.31
N THR A 317 -0.38 -6.93 6.32
CA THR A 317 0.56 -7.99 5.97
C THR A 317 1.64 -8.18 7.04
N GLU A 318 2.14 -7.11 7.65
CA GLU A 318 3.07 -7.18 8.78
C GLU A 318 2.43 -7.92 9.96
N MET A 319 1.17 -7.61 10.29
CA MET A 319 0.46 -8.26 11.39
C MET A 319 0.17 -9.75 11.12
N MET A 320 -0.17 -10.09 9.86
CA MET A 320 -0.28 -11.49 9.44
C MET A 320 1.07 -12.21 9.54
N GLY A 321 2.19 -11.55 9.19
CA GLY A 321 3.55 -12.09 9.35
C GLY A 321 3.89 -12.37 10.81
N VAL A 322 3.51 -11.49 11.74
CA VAL A 322 3.63 -11.70 13.19
C VAL A 322 2.75 -12.85 13.69
N GLY A 323 1.82 -13.35 12.87
CA GLY A 323 0.89 -14.43 13.24
C GLY A 323 -0.29 -13.95 14.10
N ARG A 324 -0.80 -12.75 13.83
CA ARG A 324 -1.95 -12.18 14.53
C ARG A 324 -3.08 -11.87 13.55
N PRO A 325 -4.34 -12.09 13.95
CA PRO A 325 -5.49 -11.77 13.12
C PRO A 325 -5.68 -10.26 12.98
N THR A 326 -6.33 -9.88 11.88
CA THR A 326 -6.69 -8.50 11.57
C THR A 326 -8.21 -8.34 11.55
N ILE A 327 -8.71 -7.27 12.18
CA ILE A 327 -10.06 -6.73 11.96
C ILE A 327 -9.90 -5.52 11.04
N CYS A 328 -10.58 -5.51 9.91
CA CYS A 328 -10.59 -4.36 8.99
C CYS A 328 -11.98 -4.11 8.42
N LEU A 329 -12.18 -2.92 7.86
CA LEU A 329 -13.36 -2.67 7.02
C LEU A 329 -13.18 -3.39 5.66
N ASP A 330 -14.27 -3.83 5.05
CA ASP A 330 -14.27 -4.47 3.73
C ASP A 330 -14.10 -3.42 2.62
N LEU A 331 -12.99 -2.70 2.65
CA LEU A 331 -12.62 -1.60 1.75
C LEU A 331 -11.15 -1.67 1.35
N GLY A 332 -10.87 -1.39 0.09
CA GLY A 332 -9.54 -1.17 -0.45
C GLY A 332 -8.55 -2.33 -0.29
N GLY A 333 -7.28 -2.00 -0.06
CA GLY A 333 -6.19 -2.96 0.09
C GLY A 333 -6.36 -3.93 1.26
N PRO A 334 -6.72 -3.48 2.48
CA PRO A 334 -7.00 -4.37 3.59
C PRO A 334 -8.04 -5.44 3.26
N ALA A 335 -9.13 -5.09 2.57
CA ALA A 335 -10.16 -6.05 2.14
C ALA A 335 -9.64 -7.11 1.14
N THR A 336 -8.66 -6.74 0.32
CA THR A 336 -7.99 -7.65 -0.61
C THR A 336 -7.02 -8.59 0.11
N GLN A 337 -6.38 -8.12 1.16
CA GLN A 337 -5.35 -8.86 1.90
C GLN A 337 -5.94 -9.83 2.92
N VAL A 338 -6.91 -9.34 3.71
CA VAL A 338 -7.54 -10.11 4.78
C VAL A 338 -8.65 -10.99 4.19
N THR A 339 -8.65 -12.26 4.58
CA THR A 339 -9.68 -13.23 4.22
C THR A 339 -10.37 -13.75 5.48
N ALA A 340 -11.46 -14.48 5.34
CA ALA A 340 -12.15 -15.11 6.47
C ALA A 340 -11.27 -16.09 7.26
N GLU A 341 -10.19 -16.61 6.63
CA GLU A 341 -9.21 -17.49 7.28
C GLU A 341 -8.14 -16.71 8.05
N THR A 342 -7.93 -15.41 7.78
CA THR A 342 -6.83 -14.62 8.36
C THR A 342 -7.28 -13.48 9.25
N GLY A 343 -8.58 -13.18 9.28
CA GLY A 343 -9.13 -12.08 10.06
C GLY A 343 -10.63 -11.93 9.89
N ILE A 344 -11.15 -10.79 10.32
CA ILE A 344 -12.57 -10.43 10.21
C ILE A 344 -12.69 -9.15 9.39
N LYS A 345 -13.45 -9.23 8.30
CA LYS A 345 -13.83 -8.07 7.49
C LYS A 345 -15.20 -7.59 7.90
N VAL A 346 -15.34 -6.31 8.13
CA VAL A 346 -16.57 -5.65 8.55
C VAL A 346 -17.11 -4.80 7.40
N GLU A 347 -18.37 -4.99 7.08
CA GLU A 347 -19.06 -4.19 6.06
C GLU A 347 -19.07 -2.70 6.43
N ALA A 348 -18.83 -1.84 5.46
CA ALA A 348 -18.68 -0.40 5.64
C ALA A 348 -19.77 0.38 4.90
N THR A 349 -21.01 0.24 5.32
CA THR A 349 -22.17 0.95 4.72
C THR A 349 -22.31 2.37 5.29
N ASP A 350 -22.23 2.51 6.60
CA ASP A 350 -22.30 3.76 7.35
C ASP A 350 -21.54 3.64 8.69
N PRO A 351 -21.27 4.75 9.42
CA PRO A 351 -20.51 4.71 10.66
C PRO A 351 -21.09 3.83 11.75
N GLU A 352 -22.42 3.85 11.95
CA GLU A 352 -23.06 3.12 13.03
C GLU A 352 -23.01 1.60 12.77
N SER A 353 -23.32 1.19 11.55
CA SER A 353 -23.21 -0.21 11.12
C SER A 353 -21.76 -0.71 11.21
N ALA A 354 -20.80 0.11 10.80
CA ALA A 354 -19.39 -0.23 10.91
C ALA A 354 -18.91 -0.35 12.36
N VAL A 355 -19.31 0.57 13.25
CA VAL A 355 -19.00 0.50 14.70
C VAL A 355 -19.57 -0.78 15.28
N LYS A 356 -20.82 -1.11 14.99
CA LYS A 356 -21.45 -2.35 15.47
C LYS A 356 -20.68 -3.60 15.02
N GLY A 357 -20.37 -3.71 13.73
CA GLY A 357 -19.60 -4.84 13.20
C GLY A 357 -18.19 -4.94 13.77
N LEU A 358 -17.50 -3.80 13.95
CA LEU A 358 -16.21 -3.74 14.62
C LEU A 358 -16.32 -4.18 16.09
N THR A 359 -17.39 -3.78 16.80
CA THR A 359 -17.68 -4.22 18.17
C THR A 359 -17.82 -5.73 18.24
N GLU A 360 -18.64 -6.32 17.38
CA GLU A 360 -18.84 -7.77 17.32
C GLU A 360 -17.51 -8.50 17.03
N ALA A 361 -16.69 -7.99 16.11
CA ALA A 361 -15.37 -8.55 15.80
C ALA A 361 -14.38 -8.42 16.97
N ILE A 362 -14.38 -7.30 17.70
CA ILE A 362 -13.58 -7.08 18.92
C ILE A 362 -13.99 -8.09 20.01
N VAL A 363 -15.28 -8.27 20.24
CA VAL A 363 -15.78 -9.24 21.21
C VAL A 363 -15.38 -10.66 20.83
N CYS A 364 -15.60 -11.04 19.58
CA CYS A 364 -15.25 -12.37 19.04
C CYS A 364 -13.75 -12.67 19.25
N LEU A 365 -12.87 -11.82 18.72
CA LEU A 365 -11.43 -12.04 18.85
C LEU A 365 -10.89 -11.74 20.26
N GLY A 366 -11.56 -10.95 21.06
CA GLY A 366 -11.19 -10.70 22.46
C GLY A 366 -11.40 -11.90 23.36
N GLN A 367 -12.40 -12.72 23.09
CA GLN A 367 -12.79 -13.85 23.94
C GLN A 367 -12.24 -15.20 23.44
N ASP A 368 -12.10 -15.39 22.12
CA ASP A 368 -11.72 -16.68 21.55
C ASP A 368 -10.22 -16.74 21.22
N ARG A 369 -9.45 -17.36 22.12
CA ARG A 369 -8.01 -17.59 21.95
C ARG A 369 -7.70 -18.55 20.79
N GLU A 370 -8.50 -19.60 20.63
CA GLU A 370 -8.25 -20.61 19.60
C GLU A 370 -8.47 -20.03 18.21
N LEU A 371 -9.52 -19.22 18.06
CA LEU A 371 -9.79 -18.48 16.83
C LEU A 371 -8.63 -17.54 16.49
N ARG A 372 -8.16 -16.73 17.46
CA ARG A 372 -6.98 -15.87 17.23
C ARG A 372 -5.77 -16.66 16.72
N SER A 373 -5.48 -17.78 17.38
CA SER A 373 -4.34 -18.63 17.04
C SER A 373 -4.50 -19.27 15.66
N ARG A 374 -5.69 -19.71 15.30
CA ARG A 374 -6.00 -20.30 13.99
C ARG A 374 -5.84 -19.27 12.87
N LEU A 375 -6.46 -18.10 13.02
CA LEU A 375 -6.39 -17.02 12.04
C LEU A 375 -4.95 -16.50 11.88
N GLY A 376 -4.21 -16.38 12.99
CA GLY A 376 -2.81 -15.95 12.96
C GLY A 376 -1.92 -16.92 12.18
N ARG A 377 -2.03 -18.23 12.40
CA ARG A 377 -1.28 -19.23 11.62
C ARG A 377 -1.65 -19.21 10.13
N ALA A 378 -2.92 -19.05 9.81
CA ALA A 378 -3.35 -18.90 8.43
C ALA A 378 -2.82 -17.62 7.79
N GLY A 379 -2.69 -16.53 8.58
CA GLY A 379 -2.04 -15.29 8.16
C GLY A 379 -0.58 -15.50 7.77
N GLN A 380 0.22 -16.15 8.61
CA GLN A 380 1.63 -16.48 8.31
C GLN A 380 1.76 -17.32 7.04
N LYS A 381 0.92 -18.34 6.88
CA LYS A 381 0.90 -19.16 5.67
C LYS A 381 0.61 -18.29 4.44
N ARG A 382 -0.41 -17.43 4.50
CA ARG A 382 -0.80 -16.54 3.39
C ARG A 382 0.33 -15.58 3.02
N ILE A 383 1.09 -15.05 3.99
CA ILE A 383 2.25 -14.20 3.72
C ILE A 383 3.28 -14.94 2.88
N ARG A 384 3.63 -16.16 3.25
CA ARG A 384 4.59 -16.98 2.52
C ARG A 384 4.13 -17.37 1.12
N GLU A 385 2.84 -17.58 0.92
CA GLU A 385 2.28 -18.05 -0.36
C GLU A 385 1.96 -16.92 -1.35
N ILE A 386 1.73 -15.68 -0.88
CA ILE A 386 1.21 -14.60 -1.75
C ILE A 386 2.05 -13.34 -1.66
N TYR A 387 2.58 -13.01 -0.48
CA TYR A 387 3.22 -11.72 -0.22
C TYR A 387 4.75 -11.78 -0.15
N ASP A 388 5.35 -12.95 -0.39
CA ASP A 388 6.80 -13.09 -0.55
C ASP A 388 7.26 -12.43 -1.86
N TRP A 389 8.25 -11.54 -1.77
CA TRP A 389 8.83 -10.87 -2.94
C TRP A 389 9.43 -11.84 -3.95
N GLU A 390 9.95 -13.02 -3.53
CA GLU A 390 10.45 -14.02 -4.46
C GLU A 390 9.33 -14.60 -5.34
N LEU A 391 8.16 -14.87 -4.77
CA LEU A 391 6.99 -15.33 -5.53
C LEU A 391 6.45 -14.24 -6.44
N LYS A 392 6.42 -12.99 -5.96
CA LYS A 392 6.03 -11.84 -6.77
C LYS A 392 6.99 -11.63 -7.94
N GLY A 393 8.30 -11.82 -7.72
CA GLY A 393 9.30 -11.75 -8.77
C GLY A 393 9.07 -12.79 -9.87
N LYS A 394 8.79 -14.04 -9.49
CA LYS A 394 8.42 -15.09 -10.44
C LYS A 394 7.15 -14.75 -11.23
N PHE A 395 6.11 -14.26 -10.55
CA PHE A 395 4.89 -13.79 -11.22
C PHE A 395 5.19 -12.67 -12.23
N PHE A 396 6.03 -11.70 -11.89
CA PHE A 396 6.40 -10.63 -12.82
C PHE A 396 7.21 -11.15 -14.00
N ALA A 397 8.11 -12.10 -13.80
CA ALA A 397 8.87 -12.73 -14.87
C ALA A 397 7.95 -13.46 -15.86
N GLU A 398 7.05 -14.30 -15.36
CA GLU A 398 6.04 -15.00 -16.17
C GLU A 398 5.10 -14.03 -16.89
N LEU A 399 4.69 -12.95 -16.21
CA LEU A 399 3.86 -11.91 -16.80
C LEU A 399 4.57 -11.24 -17.98
N CYS A 400 5.84 -10.88 -17.82
CA CYS A 400 6.65 -10.28 -18.87
C CYS A 400 6.78 -11.24 -20.08
N GLU A 401 7.06 -12.52 -19.86
CA GLU A 401 7.15 -13.51 -20.93
C GLU A 401 5.83 -13.65 -21.69
N ASN A 402 4.71 -13.74 -20.98
CA ASN A 402 3.39 -13.83 -21.61
C ASN A 402 3.06 -12.58 -22.44
N VAL A 403 3.32 -11.40 -21.88
CA VAL A 403 3.08 -10.12 -22.56
C VAL A 403 3.97 -9.98 -23.80
N PHE A 404 5.24 -10.36 -23.71
CA PHE A 404 6.16 -10.33 -24.85
C PHE A 404 5.74 -11.28 -25.98
N GLN A 405 5.22 -12.46 -25.64
CA GLN A 405 4.70 -13.44 -26.60
C GLN A 405 3.31 -13.08 -27.17
N GLY A 406 2.73 -11.95 -26.78
CA GLY A 406 1.37 -11.53 -27.18
C GLY A 406 0.25 -12.42 -26.61
N LYS A 407 0.55 -13.24 -25.62
CA LYS A 407 -0.45 -14.04 -24.89
C LYS A 407 -1.16 -13.13 -23.90
N SER A 408 -2.49 -13.13 -23.92
CA SER A 408 -3.30 -12.55 -22.85
C SER A 408 -3.06 -13.40 -21.61
N GLY A 409 -2.21 -12.91 -20.73
CA GLY A 409 -1.86 -13.61 -19.50
C GLY A 409 -3.04 -13.69 -18.51
#